data_9e898b7d98c06bad3a8778076b606716
#
_entry.id   9e898b7d98c06bad3a8778076b606716
#
_cell.length_a   1.000
_cell.length_b   1.000
_cell.length_c   1.000
_cell.angle_alpha   90.00
_cell.angle_beta   90.00
_cell.angle_gamma   90.00
#
_symmetry.space_group_name_H-M   'P 1'
#
loop_
_entity.id
_entity.type
_entity.pdbx_description
1 polymer ?
#
loop_
_entity_poly.entity_id
_entity_poly.type
_entity_poly.pdbx_seq_one_letter_code
_entity_poly.pdbx_strand_id
1 'polypeptide(L)'
;MRNFTLFLISLLFFSSVFGQNQRFWTPVTESSLGYDVFAAAQSRRPENVKLFRLQETAFKQLVAQAPMEADQRVTQSTFMVEFPMPSGEIKKFRIVNAPVMAPELLARYPGIYSFSGQGVDNPADNIRFDVSIHGVHATILNPTSEPVYVDRVHNDVYRVSNRRDYTDVPADFECLTEDIINNAGPGEENADDGLLRTYRLAMISGAEFSLHFIPTGGLPSLADSVGAVLAALNSHITRANQVYERDFGVRMILVANNNLIIYFNPATDPITNPNSPVGTTSMAAIDAAIGNGNYDIGHTVSKGSDNGNAGCIGCVCNNTNKGRGWTVYSNPSLLEFYVIDYLAHELGHQFGANHTFSFNIEGTGVNVEPGSGVTIMGYAGITGATTDVAPHSIAIFSVKSIEQVTNYIRNSTGNSCVVSTATGNTAPTANAGTDFTIPFSTPFRLTGTATDANPTNVLSYNWEQIDNRASTAVPTVPSATSTATGPHFRTFLDYSTPVRTLPSLQYILNGTNNDRWEVLPGVAKNLNFRFIA
;
A
#
# COMPACT_ATOMS: atom_id res chain seq x y z
N MET A 1 38.18 44.42 -54.41
CA MET A 1 37.52 44.54 -53.11
C MET A 1 36.12 43.99 -53.26
N ARG A 2 35.89 42.78 -52.74
CA ARG A 2 34.59 42.05 -52.86
C ARG A 2 34.08 41.87 -51.42
N ASN A 3 33.00 42.58 -51.09
CA ASN A 3 32.35 42.48 -49.80
C ASN A 3 31.58 41.13 -49.70
N PHE A 4 31.93 40.30 -48.71
CA PHE A 4 31.18 39.15 -48.30
C PHE A 4 30.25 39.53 -47.13
N THR A 5 28.95 39.57 -47.43
CA THR A 5 27.93 39.78 -46.41
C THR A 5 27.54 38.41 -45.83
N LEU A 6 27.88 38.16 -44.53
CA LEU A 6 27.43 36.99 -43.78
C LEU A 6 25.96 37.21 -43.39
N PHE A 7 25.09 36.33 -43.86
CA PHE A 7 23.70 36.21 -43.37
C PHE A 7 23.70 35.26 -42.17
N LEU A 8 23.48 35.84 -40.98
CA LEU A 8 23.24 35.06 -39.75
C LEU A 8 21.76 34.66 -39.73
N ILE A 9 21.47 33.34 -40.00
CA ILE A 9 20.15 32.76 -39.81
C ILE A 9 20.02 32.41 -38.32
N SER A 10 19.30 33.26 -37.59
CA SER A 10 18.87 32.99 -36.24
C SER A 10 17.71 31.96 -36.25
N LEU A 11 18.00 30.72 -35.92
CA LEU A 11 16.96 29.70 -35.62
C LEU A 11 16.31 30.08 -34.27
N LEU A 12 15.16 30.73 -34.34
CA LEU A 12 14.25 30.85 -33.20
C LEU A 12 13.62 29.49 -32.93
N PHE A 13 14.14 28.79 -31.92
CA PHE A 13 13.41 27.70 -31.28
C PHE A 13 12.17 28.29 -30.59
N PHE A 14 11.02 28.19 -31.23
CA PHE A 14 9.75 28.32 -30.55
C PHE A 14 9.56 27.10 -29.65
N SER A 15 9.98 27.18 -28.40
CA SER A 15 9.45 26.34 -27.37
C SER A 15 7.97 26.74 -27.20
N SER A 16 7.08 25.94 -27.80
CA SER A 16 5.65 26.02 -27.50
C SER A 16 5.47 25.66 -26.04
N VAL A 17 5.37 26.68 -25.18
CA VAL A 17 4.79 26.55 -23.85
C VAL A 17 3.33 26.20 -24.09
N PHE A 18 3.02 24.90 -24.11
CA PHE A 18 1.65 24.44 -24.03
C PHE A 18 1.09 24.92 -22.69
N GLY A 19 0.27 25.94 -22.73
CA GLY A 19 -0.48 26.43 -21.56
C GLY A 19 -1.32 25.28 -21.01
N GLN A 20 -0.98 24.82 -19.81
CA GLN A 20 -1.64 23.74 -19.08
C GLN A 20 -3.01 24.20 -18.54
N ASN A 21 -3.98 24.48 -19.42
CA ASN A 21 -5.38 24.72 -19.05
C ASN A 21 -6.32 23.63 -19.60
N GLN A 22 -5.77 22.50 -20.02
CA GLN A 22 -6.60 21.39 -20.49
C GLN A 22 -7.11 20.59 -19.29
N ARG A 23 -8.39 20.74 -18.97
CA ARG A 23 -9.06 19.92 -17.95
C ARG A 23 -9.33 18.54 -18.53
N PHE A 24 -8.65 17.53 -18.00
CA PHE A 24 -8.85 16.12 -18.40
C PHE A 24 -10.05 15.48 -17.71
N TRP A 25 -10.38 15.94 -16.50
CA TRP A 25 -11.44 15.40 -15.66
C TRP A 25 -12.68 16.28 -15.72
N THR A 26 -13.84 15.67 -16.04
CA THR A 26 -15.15 16.33 -16.05
C THR A 26 -16.06 15.61 -15.08
N PRO A 27 -16.66 16.29 -14.08
CA PRO A 27 -17.60 15.67 -13.17
C PRO A 27 -18.86 15.22 -13.95
N VAL A 28 -19.37 14.04 -13.59
CA VAL A 28 -20.60 13.48 -14.15
C VAL A 28 -21.50 12.96 -13.04
N THR A 29 -22.80 12.82 -13.31
CA THR A 29 -23.75 12.19 -12.42
C THR A 29 -24.33 10.95 -13.09
N GLU A 30 -24.79 9.97 -12.33
CA GLU A 30 -25.44 8.78 -12.90
C GLU A 30 -26.64 9.14 -13.76
N SER A 31 -27.43 10.14 -13.34
CA SER A 31 -28.54 10.64 -14.14
C SER A 31 -28.11 11.18 -15.51
N SER A 32 -26.90 11.75 -15.61
CA SER A 32 -26.35 12.23 -16.88
C SER A 32 -25.78 11.11 -17.76
N LEU A 33 -25.46 9.95 -17.18
CA LEU A 33 -24.99 8.78 -17.93
C LEU A 33 -26.15 8.00 -18.56
N GLY A 34 -27.37 8.08 -17.96
CA GLY A 34 -28.54 7.35 -18.45
C GLY A 34 -28.55 5.84 -18.15
N TYR A 35 -27.58 5.36 -17.35
CA TYR A 35 -27.48 3.96 -16.90
C TYR A 35 -26.75 3.88 -15.56
N ASP A 36 -26.96 2.77 -14.83
CA ASP A 36 -26.21 2.47 -13.62
C ASP A 36 -24.82 1.95 -14.00
N VAL A 37 -23.80 2.79 -13.78
CA VAL A 37 -22.41 2.50 -14.16
C VAL A 37 -21.80 1.37 -13.33
N PHE A 38 -22.22 1.22 -12.06
CA PHE A 38 -21.70 0.17 -11.18
C PHE A 38 -22.33 -1.19 -11.52
N ALA A 39 -23.63 -1.22 -11.82
CA ALA A 39 -24.28 -2.44 -12.30
C ALA A 39 -23.71 -2.88 -13.67
N ALA A 40 -23.48 -1.94 -14.59
CA ALA A 40 -22.86 -2.22 -15.88
C ALA A 40 -21.43 -2.78 -15.76
N ALA A 41 -20.68 -2.32 -14.76
CA ALA A 41 -19.31 -2.78 -14.48
C ALA A 41 -19.25 -4.01 -13.56
N GLN A 42 -20.38 -4.47 -13.01
CA GLN A 42 -20.42 -5.47 -11.93
C GLN A 42 -19.47 -5.11 -10.78
N SER A 43 -19.40 -3.82 -10.47
CA SER A 43 -18.47 -3.25 -9.49
C SER A 43 -19.22 -2.80 -8.24
N ARG A 44 -18.53 -2.80 -7.10
CA ARG A 44 -19.07 -2.28 -5.84
C ARG A 44 -19.26 -0.77 -5.91
N ARG A 45 -20.32 -0.30 -5.26
CA ARG A 45 -20.64 1.11 -5.13
C ARG A 45 -20.25 1.58 -3.72
N PRO A 46 -19.29 2.52 -3.57
CA PRO A 46 -19.02 3.16 -2.29
C PRO A 46 -20.22 4.01 -1.83
N GLU A 47 -20.38 4.21 -0.51
CA GLU A 47 -21.45 5.04 0.05
C GLU A 47 -21.39 6.50 -0.43
N ASN A 48 -20.19 7.09 -0.38
CA ASN A 48 -19.93 8.44 -0.86
C ASN A 48 -18.97 8.38 -2.05
N VAL A 49 -19.51 8.52 -3.24
CA VAL A 49 -18.76 8.45 -4.49
C VAL A 49 -18.99 9.68 -5.35
N LYS A 50 -17.93 10.19 -5.95
CA LYS A 50 -17.98 11.13 -7.05
C LYS A 50 -17.60 10.45 -8.34
N LEU A 51 -18.31 10.77 -9.42
CA LEU A 51 -18.00 10.25 -10.75
C LEU A 51 -17.41 11.33 -11.63
N PHE A 52 -16.40 10.94 -12.38
CA PHE A 52 -15.73 11.80 -13.35
C PHE A 52 -15.54 11.05 -14.66
N ARG A 53 -15.60 11.79 -15.75
CA ARG A 53 -15.17 11.32 -17.07
C ARG A 53 -13.76 11.82 -17.32
N LEU A 54 -12.88 10.91 -17.81
CA LEU A 54 -11.51 11.22 -18.17
C LEU A 54 -11.35 11.28 -19.68
N GLN A 55 -10.67 12.31 -20.20
CA GLN A 55 -10.15 12.32 -21.56
C GLN A 55 -8.91 11.40 -21.64
N GLU A 56 -9.15 10.09 -21.56
CA GLU A 56 -8.13 9.07 -21.26
C GLU A 56 -6.97 9.08 -22.27
N THR A 57 -7.25 9.12 -23.57
CA THR A 57 -6.20 9.10 -24.60
C THR A 57 -5.27 10.32 -24.46
N ALA A 58 -5.83 11.51 -24.29
CA ALA A 58 -5.04 12.73 -24.15
C ALA A 58 -4.26 12.75 -22.83
N PHE A 59 -4.86 12.25 -21.74
CA PHE A 59 -4.19 12.12 -20.45
C PHE A 59 -3.00 11.14 -20.53
N LYS A 60 -3.18 9.97 -21.13
CA LYS A 60 -2.11 8.98 -21.35
C LYS A 60 -0.95 9.55 -22.16
N GLN A 61 -1.25 10.29 -23.22
CA GLN A 61 -0.23 10.94 -24.05
C GLN A 61 0.54 12.02 -23.29
N LEU A 62 -0.13 12.75 -22.41
CA LEU A 62 0.52 13.75 -21.57
C LEU A 62 1.47 13.07 -20.58
N VAL A 63 0.98 12.14 -19.75
CA VAL A 63 1.77 11.57 -18.65
C VAL A 63 2.94 10.70 -19.15
N ALA A 64 2.86 10.14 -20.36
CA ALA A 64 3.97 9.43 -20.98
C ALA A 64 5.22 10.32 -21.20
N GLN A 65 5.09 11.65 -21.10
CA GLN A 65 6.18 12.61 -21.24
C GLN A 65 6.80 13.00 -19.88
N ALA A 66 6.29 12.48 -18.76
CA ALA A 66 6.81 12.79 -17.44
C ALA A 66 8.28 12.32 -17.33
N PRO A 67 9.14 13.12 -16.65
CA PRO A 67 10.55 12.76 -16.47
C PRO A 67 10.67 11.46 -15.65
N MET A 68 11.73 10.71 -15.91
CA MET A 68 12.02 9.51 -15.13
C MET A 68 12.48 9.87 -13.71
N GLU A 69 12.05 9.10 -12.72
CA GLU A 69 12.47 9.25 -11.32
C GLU A 69 14.01 9.14 -11.17
N ALA A 70 14.64 8.31 -11.99
CA ALA A 70 16.10 8.16 -12.02
C ALA A 70 16.84 9.45 -12.40
N ASP A 71 16.21 10.32 -13.18
CA ASP A 71 16.80 11.56 -13.68
C ASP A 71 16.41 12.78 -12.83
N GLN A 72 15.25 12.71 -12.16
CA GLN A 72 14.70 13.85 -11.42
C GLN A 72 13.83 13.41 -10.25
N ARG A 73 14.11 13.94 -9.05
CA ARG A 73 13.24 13.70 -7.87
C ARG A 73 11.86 14.34 -8.05
N VAL A 74 10.84 13.69 -7.49
CA VAL A 74 9.46 14.20 -7.54
C VAL A 74 9.33 15.62 -6.99
N THR A 75 10.04 15.96 -5.92
CA THR A 75 10.04 17.29 -5.30
C THR A 75 10.60 18.40 -6.22
N GLN A 76 11.40 18.03 -7.21
CA GLN A 76 12.02 18.94 -8.19
C GLN A 76 11.29 18.94 -9.53
N SER A 77 10.34 18.01 -9.73
CA SER A 77 9.60 17.93 -10.99
C SER A 77 8.74 19.16 -11.21
N THR A 78 8.82 19.70 -12.41
CA THR A 78 7.93 20.77 -12.90
C THR A 78 6.76 20.19 -13.73
N PHE A 79 6.75 18.89 -13.96
CA PHE A 79 5.69 18.21 -14.70
C PHE A 79 4.50 17.97 -13.78
N MET A 80 3.34 18.51 -14.14
CA MET A 80 2.16 18.54 -13.28
C MET A 80 0.97 17.87 -13.95
N VAL A 81 0.16 17.18 -13.12
CA VAL A 81 -1.13 16.59 -13.51
C VAL A 81 -2.19 16.94 -12.48
N GLU A 82 -3.45 16.78 -12.88
CA GLU A 82 -4.60 17.02 -12.03
C GLU A 82 -5.33 15.72 -11.72
N PHE A 83 -5.78 15.56 -10.46
CA PHE A 83 -6.62 14.46 -10.03
C PHE A 83 -7.81 14.95 -9.22
N PRO A 84 -9.00 14.33 -9.41
CA PRO A 84 -10.19 14.67 -8.65
C PRO A 84 -10.15 14.08 -7.23
N MET A 85 -10.75 14.80 -6.28
CA MET A 85 -10.90 14.43 -4.88
C MET A 85 -12.37 14.07 -4.56
N PRO A 86 -12.65 13.34 -3.47
CA PRO A 86 -14.02 12.99 -3.05
C PRO A 86 -14.89 14.22 -2.74
N SER A 87 -14.28 15.36 -2.41
CA SER A 87 -14.96 16.65 -2.26
C SER A 87 -15.53 17.18 -3.58
N GLY A 88 -15.01 16.73 -4.73
CA GLY A 88 -15.23 17.28 -6.05
C GLY A 88 -14.17 18.31 -6.47
N GLU A 89 -13.25 18.66 -5.60
CA GLU A 89 -12.09 19.50 -5.89
C GLU A 89 -11.14 18.77 -6.86
N ILE A 90 -10.41 19.54 -7.68
CA ILE A 90 -9.31 19.06 -8.51
C ILE A 90 -8.00 19.53 -7.91
N LYS A 91 -7.16 18.59 -7.46
CA LYS A 91 -5.83 18.89 -6.92
C LYS A 91 -4.74 18.68 -7.97
N LYS A 92 -3.68 19.46 -7.86
CA LYS A 92 -2.48 19.37 -8.71
C LYS A 92 -1.38 18.59 -8.01
N PHE A 93 -0.72 17.73 -8.79
CA PHE A 93 0.41 16.92 -8.34
C PHE A 93 1.59 17.12 -9.31
N ARG A 94 2.78 17.36 -8.77
CA ARG A 94 4.02 17.19 -9.53
C ARG A 94 4.35 15.71 -9.60
N ILE A 95 4.73 15.19 -10.75
CA ILE A 95 4.94 13.76 -10.95
C ILE A 95 6.26 13.43 -11.62
N VAL A 96 6.69 12.19 -11.43
CA VAL A 96 7.75 11.52 -12.18
C VAL A 96 7.28 10.13 -12.59
N ASN A 97 7.83 9.61 -13.67
CA ASN A 97 7.64 8.22 -14.07
C ASN A 97 8.53 7.34 -13.18
N ALA A 98 7.90 6.50 -12.36
CA ALA A 98 8.53 5.65 -11.37
C ALA A 98 8.12 4.18 -11.61
N PRO A 99 8.76 3.50 -12.57
CA PRO A 99 8.36 2.17 -13.01
C PRO A 99 8.45 1.12 -11.91
N VAL A 100 7.48 0.20 -11.89
CA VAL A 100 7.47 -1.00 -11.04
C VAL A 100 7.67 -2.28 -11.86
N MET A 101 8.17 -2.16 -13.08
CA MET A 101 8.56 -3.26 -13.96
C MET A 101 10.00 -3.03 -14.44
N ALA A 102 10.76 -4.10 -14.59
CA ALA A 102 12.13 -4.04 -15.14
C ALA A 102 12.13 -3.40 -16.55
N PRO A 103 13.17 -2.63 -16.91
CA PRO A 103 13.23 -1.93 -18.19
C PRO A 103 13.05 -2.84 -19.42
N GLU A 104 13.58 -4.05 -19.38
CA GLU A 104 13.47 -5.03 -20.45
C GLU A 104 12.04 -5.55 -20.62
N LEU A 105 11.28 -5.63 -19.51
CA LEU A 105 9.87 -6.02 -19.54
C LEU A 105 9.02 -4.88 -20.12
N LEU A 106 9.25 -3.65 -19.68
CA LEU A 106 8.59 -2.45 -20.21
C LEU A 106 8.82 -2.27 -21.71
N ALA A 107 10.05 -2.51 -22.18
CA ALA A 107 10.37 -2.42 -23.61
C ALA A 107 9.59 -3.43 -24.47
N ARG A 108 9.25 -4.60 -23.90
CA ARG A 108 8.44 -5.63 -24.58
C ARG A 108 6.94 -5.37 -24.53
N TYR A 109 6.47 -4.68 -23.47
CA TYR A 109 5.06 -4.37 -23.24
C TYR A 109 4.86 -2.86 -23.04
N PRO A 110 5.01 -2.06 -24.09
CA PRO A 110 4.88 -0.61 -24.03
C PRO A 110 3.44 -0.20 -23.70
N GLY A 111 3.28 0.99 -23.09
CA GLY A 111 1.96 1.53 -22.72
C GLY A 111 1.52 1.18 -21.30
N ILE A 112 2.37 0.52 -20.52
CA ILE A 112 2.20 0.30 -19.08
C ILE A 112 3.13 1.26 -18.35
N TYR A 113 2.58 2.18 -17.56
CA TYR A 113 3.34 3.21 -16.86
C TYR A 113 2.93 3.26 -15.39
N SER A 114 3.90 3.60 -14.53
CA SER A 114 3.65 3.87 -13.11
C SER A 114 4.31 5.19 -12.73
N PHE A 115 3.65 5.96 -11.89
CA PHE A 115 4.06 7.30 -11.53
C PHE A 115 4.07 7.48 -10.01
N SER A 116 4.99 8.29 -9.53
CA SER A 116 5.02 8.85 -8.18
C SER A 116 4.80 10.35 -8.26
N GLY A 117 4.08 10.90 -7.29
CA GLY A 117 3.81 12.32 -7.28
C GLY A 117 3.58 12.89 -5.89
N GLN A 118 3.70 14.21 -5.80
CA GLN A 118 3.50 15.00 -4.58
C GLN A 118 2.54 16.15 -4.86
N GLY A 119 1.63 16.41 -3.93
CA GLY A 119 0.71 17.54 -4.00
C GLY A 119 1.44 18.88 -4.10
N VAL A 120 0.93 19.76 -4.97
CA VAL A 120 1.51 21.10 -5.16
C VAL A 120 1.11 22.02 -4.01
N ASP A 121 -0.18 22.03 -3.66
CA ASP A 121 -0.73 22.88 -2.61
C ASP A 121 -0.53 22.31 -1.21
N ASN A 122 -0.51 20.97 -1.10
CA ASN A 122 -0.21 20.26 0.14
C ASN A 122 0.85 19.19 -0.12
N PRO A 123 2.12 19.41 0.23
CA PRO A 123 3.21 18.44 0.05
C PRO A 123 3.04 17.13 0.83
N ALA A 124 2.14 17.05 1.81
CA ALA A 124 1.80 15.82 2.51
C ALA A 124 0.93 14.88 1.66
N ASP A 125 0.26 15.39 0.62
CA ASP A 125 -0.47 14.56 -0.33
C ASP A 125 0.53 13.80 -1.23
N ASN A 126 0.57 12.50 -1.14
CA ASN A 126 1.40 11.63 -1.96
C ASN A 126 0.51 10.80 -2.89
N ILE A 127 0.78 10.84 -4.19
CA ILE A 127 0.03 10.06 -5.17
C ILE A 127 0.93 8.99 -5.79
N ARG A 128 0.41 7.78 -5.88
CA ARG A 128 0.89 6.73 -6.78
C ARG A 128 -0.23 6.40 -7.76
N PHE A 129 0.10 6.36 -9.04
CA PHE A 129 -0.88 5.94 -10.05
C PHE A 129 -0.21 5.21 -11.20
N ASP A 130 -1.01 4.43 -11.89
CA ASP A 130 -0.60 3.74 -13.12
C ASP A 130 -1.54 4.09 -14.27
N VAL A 131 -1.03 3.84 -15.45
CA VAL A 131 -1.74 4.05 -16.71
C VAL A 131 -1.48 2.86 -17.61
N SER A 132 -2.56 2.24 -18.10
CA SER A 132 -2.45 1.03 -18.92
C SER A 132 -3.68 0.84 -19.80
N ILE A 133 -3.84 -0.33 -20.41
CA ILE A 133 -5.06 -0.75 -21.10
C ILE A 133 -6.28 -0.78 -20.16
N HIS A 134 -6.06 -1.00 -18.86
CA HIS A 134 -7.14 -1.01 -17.85
C HIS A 134 -7.56 0.39 -17.41
N GLY A 135 -6.97 1.45 -17.96
CA GLY A 135 -7.28 2.84 -17.61
C GLY A 135 -6.22 3.46 -16.71
N VAL A 136 -6.68 4.31 -15.82
CA VAL A 136 -5.89 4.99 -14.79
C VAL A 136 -6.36 4.48 -13.43
N HIS A 137 -5.43 4.06 -12.58
CA HIS A 137 -5.70 3.72 -11.19
C HIS A 137 -4.79 4.55 -10.30
N ALA A 138 -5.37 5.29 -9.36
CA ALA A 138 -4.59 6.14 -8.47
C ALA A 138 -4.97 5.93 -7.01
N THR A 139 -3.96 6.03 -6.15
CA THR A 139 -4.12 6.14 -4.71
C THR A 139 -3.44 7.41 -4.24
N ILE A 140 -4.18 8.26 -3.52
CA ILE A 140 -3.65 9.46 -2.88
C ILE A 140 -3.65 9.21 -1.39
N LEU A 141 -2.46 9.14 -0.80
CA LEU A 141 -2.26 9.04 0.64
C LEU A 141 -1.92 10.42 1.19
N ASN A 142 -2.61 10.77 2.27
CA ASN A 142 -2.21 11.82 3.16
C ASN A 142 -2.16 11.19 4.56
N PRO A 143 -1.07 11.35 5.31
CA PRO A 143 -0.92 10.67 6.60
C PRO A 143 -2.05 10.94 7.58
N THR A 144 -2.67 12.11 7.49
CA THR A 144 -3.69 12.60 8.44
C THR A 144 -5.13 12.44 7.95
N SER A 145 -5.35 11.82 6.80
CA SER A 145 -6.67 11.62 6.22
C SER A 145 -6.82 10.26 5.55
N GLU A 146 -8.07 9.85 5.36
CA GLU A 146 -8.39 8.61 4.66
C GLU A 146 -7.78 8.56 3.26
N PRO A 147 -7.26 7.41 2.82
CA PRO A 147 -6.81 7.20 1.46
C PRO A 147 -7.92 7.50 0.45
N VAL A 148 -7.54 8.18 -0.63
CA VAL A 148 -8.44 8.46 -1.77
C VAL A 148 -8.08 7.53 -2.92
N TYR A 149 -9.10 6.89 -3.49
CA TYR A 149 -8.97 6.04 -4.67
C TYR A 149 -9.63 6.68 -5.88
N VAL A 150 -8.94 6.65 -7.00
CA VAL A 150 -9.44 7.03 -8.32
C VAL A 150 -9.29 5.83 -9.23
N ASP A 151 -10.38 5.14 -9.52
CA ASP A 151 -10.37 3.90 -10.27
C ASP A 151 -11.42 3.93 -11.39
N ARG A 152 -11.08 3.34 -12.54
CA ARG A 152 -12.00 3.19 -13.66
C ARG A 152 -13.15 2.24 -13.28
N VAL A 153 -14.38 2.67 -13.49
CA VAL A 153 -15.58 1.84 -13.30
C VAL A 153 -16.00 1.22 -14.62
N HIS A 154 -16.27 2.04 -15.62
CA HIS A 154 -16.74 1.58 -16.92
C HIS A 154 -16.41 2.58 -18.02
N ASN A 155 -15.90 2.14 -19.14
CA ASN A 155 -15.44 2.97 -20.26
C ASN A 155 -14.50 4.09 -19.78
N ASP A 156 -14.87 5.36 -20.00
CA ASP A 156 -14.15 6.58 -19.60
C ASP A 156 -14.64 7.17 -18.26
N VAL A 157 -15.49 6.43 -17.52
CA VAL A 157 -16.04 6.85 -16.24
C VAL A 157 -15.23 6.27 -15.07
N TYR A 158 -14.84 7.16 -14.18
CA TYR A 158 -14.04 6.89 -13.00
C TYR A 158 -14.79 7.22 -11.73
N ARG A 159 -14.61 6.39 -10.70
CA ARG A 159 -15.05 6.68 -9.33
C ARG A 159 -13.94 7.34 -8.55
N VAL A 160 -14.32 8.25 -7.66
CA VAL A 160 -13.44 8.88 -6.68
C VAL A 160 -14.10 8.74 -5.32
N SER A 161 -13.45 8.08 -4.39
CA SER A 161 -13.99 7.74 -3.07
C SER A 161 -12.89 7.65 -2.03
N ASN A 162 -13.25 7.76 -0.75
CA ASN A 162 -12.36 7.41 0.34
C ASN A 162 -12.43 5.92 0.65
N ARG A 163 -11.41 5.37 1.29
CA ARG A 163 -11.40 3.97 1.73
C ARG A 163 -12.58 3.65 2.65
N ARG A 164 -12.89 4.50 3.62
CA ARG A 164 -14.00 4.34 4.57
C ARG A 164 -15.40 4.28 3.95
N ASP A 165 -15.54 4.74 2.70
CA ASP A 165 -16.83 4.75 2.00
C ASP A 165 -17.22 3.34 1.49
N TYR A 166 -16.33 2.36 1.64
CA TYR A 166 -16.60 0.96 1.38
C TYR A 166 -16.96 0.27 2.69
N THR A 167 -18.24 0.07 2.92
CA THR A 167 -18.79 -0.56 4.14
C THR A 167 -19.01 -2.06 3.98
N ASP A 168 -19.02 -2.55 2.75
CA ASP A 168 -19.15 -3.97 2.44
C ASP A 168 -17.84 -4.69 2.78
N VAL A 169 -17.83 -5.41 3.87
CA VAL A 169 -16.72 -6.26 4.25
C VAL A 169 -16.76 -7.54 3.42
N PRO A 170 -15.67 -7.90 2.71
CA PRO A 170 -15.51 -9.29 2.28
C PRO A 170 -15.35 -10.15 3.54
N ALA A 171 -16.41 -10.81 3.93
CA ALA A 171 -16.47 -11.54 5.21
C ALA A 171 -15.58 -12.78 5.28
N ASP A 172 -14.84 -13.12 4.22
CA ASP A 172 -14.30 -14.46 4.01
C ASP A 172 -12.78 -14.51 3.79
N PHE A 173 -12.04 -13.39 3.96
CA PHE A 173 -10.58 -13.47 3.86
C PHE A 173 -10.00 -14.28 5.02
N GLU A 174 -9.12 -15.21 4.71
CA GLU A 174 -8.38 -16.02 5.67
C GLU A 174 -6.88 -15.96 5.35
N CYS A 175 -6.06 -15.46 6.26
CA CYS A 175 -4.61 -15.62 6.19
C CYS A 175 -4.24 -16.97 6.79
N LEU A 176 -3.59 -17.81 5.99
CA LEU A 176 -3.13 -19.15 6.37
C LEU A 176 -1.64 -19.15 6.75
N THR A 177 -1.03 -18.00 6.95
CA THR A 177 0.35 -17.87 7.41
C THR A 177 0.42 -18.14 8.90
N GLU A 178 1.21 -19.13 9.29
CA GLU A 178 1.50 -19.40 10.71
C GLU A 178 2.59 -18.46 11.20
N ASP A 179 2.30 -17.76 12.29
CA ASP A 179 3.25 -16.87 12.95
C ASP A 179 4.43 -17.65 13.56
N ILE A 180 5.58 -17.02 13.56
CA ILE A 180 6.79 -17.60 14.18
C ILE A 180 7.25 -16.72 15.33
N ILE A 181 7.76 -17.35 16.39
CA ILE A 181 8.48 -16.66 17.45
C ILE A 181 9.79 -16.14 16.83
N ASN A 182 9.76 -14.90 16.42
CA ASN A 182 10.93 -14.24 15.88
C ASN A 182 11.60 -13.49 17.02
N ASN A 183 12.74 -14.00 17.50
CA ASN A 183 13.62 -13.29 18.42
C ASN A 183 14.31 -12.14 17.65
N ALA A 184 13.52 -11.25 17.05
CA ALA A 184 14.05 -10.00 16.54
C ALA A 184 14.80 -9.33 17.69
N GLY A 185 16.06 -9.03 17.50
CA GLY A 185 16.82 -8.25 18.46
C GLY A 185 16.11 -6.93 18.80
N PRO A 186 16.63 -6.11 19.70
CA PRO A 186 16.04 -4.80 19.99
C PRO A 186 15.86 -4.06 18.67
N GLY A 187 14.61 -3.61 18.39
CA GLY A 187 14.27 -2.96 17.15
C GLY A 187 15.12 -1.72 16.90
N GLU A 188 15.35 -1.43 15.65
CA GLU A 188 16.02 -0.20 15.25
C GLU A 188 15.19 1.00 15.73
N GLU A 189 15.85 1.95 16.40
CA GLU A 189 15.18 3.17 16.87
C GLU A 189 14.70 4.05 15.71
N ASN A 190 15.31 3.89 14.53
CA ASN A 190 15.02 4.67 13.34
C ASN A 190 14.77 3.74 12.13
N ALA A 191 13.54 3.70 11.66
CA ALA A 191 13.17 2.90 10.49
C ALA A 191 13.75 3.46 9.17
N ASP A 192 13.97 4.78 9.07
CA ASP A 192 14.61 5.41 7.91
C ASP A 192 16.13 5.51 8.13
N ASP A 193 16.90 4.89 7.24
CA ASP A 193 18.37 5.00 7.16
C ASP A 193 18.83 5.75 5.90
N GLY A 194 17.93 6.46 5.25
CA GLY A 194 18.18 7.21 4.02
C GLY A 194 18.33 6.36 2.77
N LEU A 195 17.93 5.08 2.82
CA LEU A 195 18.05 4.13 1.71
C LEU A 195 16.67 3.62 1.25
N LEU A 196 16.45 3.63 -0.05
CA LEU A 196 15.38 2.87 -0.71
C LEU A 196 15.94 1.51 -1.13
N ARG A 197 15.32 0.44 -0.66
CA ARG A 197 15.69 -0.94 -0.93
C ARG A 197 14.82 -1.53 -2.00
N THR A 198 15.41 -1.84 -3.16
CA THR A 198 14.68 -2.41 -4.30
C THR A 198 14.88 -3.91 -4.38
N TYR A 199 13.77 -4.66 -4.45
CA TYR A 199 13.74 -6.11 -4.59
C TYR A 199 13.11 -6.51 -5.92
N ARG A 200 13.68 -7.55 -6.55
CA ARG A 200 13.18 -8.13 -7.79
C ARG A 200 12.03 -9.10 -7.47
N LEU A 201 10.82 -8.75 -7.88
CA LEU A 201 9.61 -9.54 -7.64
C LEU A 201 9.26 -10.40 -8.85
N ALA A 202 9.18 -11.72 -8.66
CA ALA A 202 8.58 -12.65 -9.63
C ALA A 202 7.12 -12.93 -9.23
N MET A 203 6.18 -12.43 -10.02
CA MET A 203 4.75 -12.56 -9.71
C MET A 203 4.09 -13.53 -10.68
N ILE A 204 3.87 -14.78 -10.21
CA ILE A 204 3.23 -15.82 -11.00
C ILE A 204 1.71 -15.65 -10.97
N SER A 205 1.09 -15.72 -12.14
CA SER A 205 -0.35 -15.55 -12.32
C SER A 205 -1.00 -16.86 -12.76
N GLY A 206 -1.91 -17.39 -11.94
CA GLY A 206 -2.76 -18.52 -12.32
C GLY A 206 -3.70 -18.17 -13.47
N ALA A 207 -4.20 -19.19 -14.17
CA ALA A 207 -5.03 -18.99 -15.35
C ALA A 207 -6.34 -18.25 -15.03
N GLU A 208 -6.96 -18.52 -13.88
CA GLU A 208 -8.21 -17.89 -13.46
C GLU A 208 -8.02 -16.37 -13.20
N PHE A 209 -6.88 -15.98 -12.64
CA PHE A 209 -6.52 -14.58 -12.49
C PHE A 209 -6.27 -13.94 -13.86
N SER A 210 -5.45 -14.58 -14.69
CA SER A 210 -5.10 -14.06 -16.01
C SER A 210 -6.33 -13.86 -16.90
N LEU A 211 -7.20 -14.86 -16.97
CA LEU A 211 -8.43 -14.82 -17.79
C LEU A 211 -9.43 -13.74 -17.32
N HIS A 212 -9.39 -13.35 -16.05
CA HIS A 212 -10.24 -12.27 -15.53
C HIS A 212 -9.98 -10.93 -16.23
N PHE A 213 -8.74 -10.68 -16.66
CA PHE A 213 -8.33 -9.44 -17.33
C PHE A 213 -8.42 -9.51 -18.86
N ILE A 214 -8.91 -10.62 -19.42
CA ILE A 214 -9.10 -10.76 -20.85
C ILE A 214 -10.57 -10.53 -21.20
N PRO A 215 -10.89 -9.61 -22.12
CA PRO A 215 -12.27 -9.37 -22.55
C PRO A 215 -12.93 -10.62 -23.13
N THR A 216 -14.24 -10.72 -22.98
CA THR A 216 -15.04 -11.74 -23.68
C THR A 216 -14.83 -11.61 -25.19
N GLY A 217 -14.28 -12.66 -25.82
CA GLY A 217 -13.87 -12.63 -27.24
C GLY A 217 -12.36 -12.57 -27.42
N GLY A 218 -11.58 -12.44 -26.34
CA GLY A 218 -10.13 -12.46 -26.35
C GLY A 218 -9.48 -11.12 -26.76
N LEU A 219 -8.16 -11.16 -26.86
CA LEU A 219 -7.34 -10.06 -27.40
C LEU A 219 -6.66 -10.53 -28.69
N PRO A 220 -6.17 -9.59 -29.53
CA PRO A 220 -5.65 -9.92 -30.87
C PRO A 220 -4.51 -10.95 -30.87
N SER A 221 -3.69 -10.98 -29.82
CA SER A 221 -2.58 -11.91 -29.71
C SER A 221 -2.35 -12.39 -28.28
N LEU A 222 -1.55 -13.45 -28.13
CA LEU A 222 -1.06 -13.89 -26.81
C LEU A 222 -0.22 -12.79 -26.13
N ALA A 223 0.57 -12.05 -26.91
CA ALA A 223 1.36 -10.94 -26.38
C ALA A 223 0.47 -9.83 -25.79
N ASP A 224 -0.65 -9.50 -26.45
CA ASP A 224 -1.63 -8.54 -25.93
C ASP A 224 -2.28 -9.06 -24.65
N SER A 225 -2.60 -10.36 -24.58
CA SER A 225 -3.15 -10.99 -23.38
C SER A 225 -2.16 -10.95 -22.22
N VAL A 226 -0.90 -11.29 -22.44
CA VAL A 226 0.16 -11.15 -21.44
C VAL A 226 0.33 -9.70 -21.00
N GLY A 227 0.30 -8.75 -21.96
CA GLY A 227 0.37 -7.31 -21.68
C GLY A 227 -0.78 -6.84 -20.77
N ALA A 228 -2.00 -7.34 -20.98
CA ALA A 228 -3.15 -7.01 -20.12
C ALA A 228 -2.97 -7.53 -18.68
N VAL A 229 -2.47 -8.74 -18.50
CA VAL A 229 -2.20 -9.29 -17.16
C VAL A 229 -1.04 -8.54 -16.49
N LEU A 230 0.04 -8.24 -17.21
CA LEU A 230 1.14 -7.42 -16.69
C LEU A 230 0.67 -6.02 -16.28
N ALA A 231 -0.26 -5.42 -17.00
CA ALA A 231 -0.87 -4.15 -16.64
C ALA A 231 -1.64 -4.24 -15.31
N ALA A 232 -2.38 -5.32 -15.08
CA ALA A 232 -3.04 -5.56 -13.81
C ALA A 232 -2.04 -5.76 -12.66
N LEU A 233 -1.01 -6.59 -12.85
CA LEU A 233 0.06 -6.77 -11.87
C LEU A 233 0.78 -5.45 -11.56
N ASN A 234 1.02 -4.62 -12.57
CA ASN A 234 1.60 -3.29 -12.41
C ASN A 234 0.74 -2.40 -11.50
N SER A 235 -0.59 -2.40 -11.66
CA SER A 235 -1.50 -1.64 -10.79
C SER A 235 -1.43 -2.13 -9.34
N HIS A 236 -1.42 -3.47 -9.13
CA HIS A 236 -1.29 -4.05 -7.79
C HIS A 236 0.01 -3.62 -7.11
N ILE A 237 1.15 -3.74 -7.80
CA ILE A 237 2.47 -3.43 -7.22
C ILE A 237 2.69 -1.92 -7.08
N THR A 238 2.16 -1.09 -7.99
CA THR A 238 2.19 0.37 -7.84
C THR A 238 1.51 0.80 -6.55
N ARG A 239 0.36 0.22 -6.22
CA ARG A 239 -0.40 0.53 -5.00
C ARG A 239 0.27 -0.06 -3.74
N ALA A 240 0.74 -1.31 -3.78
CA ALA A 240 1.46 -1.92 -2.66
C ALA A 240 2.74 -1.16 -2.32
N ASN A 241 3.53 -0.80 -3.32
CA ASN A 241 4.77 -0.03 -3.11
C ASN A 241 4.55 1.31 -2.40
N GLN A 242 3.36 1.91 -2.51
CA GLN A 242 3.10 3.19 -1.85
C GLN A 242 3.20 3.09 -0.32
N VAL A 243 2.68 2.02 0.28
CA VAL A 243 2.79 1.78 1.73
C VAL A 243 4.16 1.20 2.09
N TYR A 244 4.75 0.35 1.26
CA TYR A 244 6.08 -0.23 1.49
C TYR A 244 7.21 0.79 1.43
N GLU A 245 7.16 1.73 0.49
CA GLU A 245 8.15 2.81 0.38
C GLU A 245 8.05 3.77 1.56
N ARG A 246 6.82 4.11 2.00
CA ARG A 246 6.62 5.01 3.12
C ARG A 246 7.05 4.40 4.45
N ASP A 247 6.67 3.14 4.73
CA ASP A 247 6.82 2.55 6.05
C ASP A 247 8.15 1.82 6.23
N PHE A 248 8.74 1.30 5.14
CA PHE A 248 9.95 0.46 5.21
C PHE A 248 11.12 0.96 4.33
N GLY A 249 10.90 1.93 3.44
CA GLY A 249 11.87 2.24 2.39
C GLY A 249 12.10 1.07 1.43
N VAL A 250 11.06 0.27 1.16
CA VAL A 250 11.10 -0.92 0.30
C VAL A 250 10.31 -0.69 -0.98
N ARG A 251 10.90 -1.06 -2.11
CA ARG A 251 10.28 -1.08 -3.44
C ARG A 251 10.39 -2.45 -4.07
N MET A 252 9.31 -2.93 -4.65
CA MET A 252 9.28 -4.16 -5.43
C MET A 252 9.14 -3.83 -6.92
N ILE A 253 9.95 -4.50 -7.76
CA ILE A 253 9.94 -4.32 -9.23
C ILE A 253 9.76 -5.69 -9.88
N LEU A 254 8.76 -5.84 -10.75
CA LEU A 254 8.54 -7.05 -11.53
C LEU A 254 9.77 -7.36 -12.39
N VAL A 255 10.24 -8.60 -12.32
CA VAL A 255 11.44 -9.06 -13.02
C VAL A 255 11.30 -9.00 -14.53
N ALA A 256 12.43 -8.90 -15.25
CA ALA A 256 12.47 -8.81 -16.69
C ALA A 256 11.70 -9.93 -17.42
N ASN A 257 11.71 -11.14 -16.88
CA ASN A 257 11.08 -12.32 -17.48
C ASN A 257 9.73 -12.69 -16.83
N ASN A 258 9.05 -11.76 -16.15
CA ASN A 258 7.77 -12.04 -15.51
C ASN A 258 6.67 -12.52 -16.47
N ASN A 259 6.78 -12.15 -17.75
CA ASN A 259 5.87 -12.63 -18.80
C ASN A 259 5.88 -14.17 -19.00
N LEU A 260 6.94 -14.86 -18.57
CA LEU A 260 7.07 -16.32 -18.72
C LEU A 260 6.28 -17.10 -17.66
N ILE A 261 5.80 -16.45 -16.62
CA ILE A 261 5.05 -17.06 -15.53
C ILE A 261 3.60 -16.56 -15.45
N ILE A 262 3.05 -16.15 -16.58
CA ILE A 262 1.64 -15.79 -16.75
C ILE A 262 0.94 -16.92 -17.52
N TYR A 263 -0.04 -17.56 -16.91
CA TYR A 263 -0.73 -18.72 -17.46
C TYR A 263 -2.16 -18.37 -17.85
N PHE A 264 -2.66 -19.02 -18.92
CA PHE A 264 -4.02 -18.81 -19.46
C PHE A 264 -4.83 -20.11 -19.57
N ASN A 265 -4.23 -21.26 -19.34
CA ASN A 265 -4.90 -22.55 -19.46
C ASN A 265 -4.95 -23.26 -18.10
N PRO A 266 -6.14 -23.34 -17.45
CA PRO A 266 -6.29 -23.96 -16.15
C PRO A 266 -5.92 -25.46 -16.11
N ALA A 267 -5.91 -26.12 -17.27
CA ALA A 267 -5.56 -27.54 -17.33
C ALA A 267 -4.05 -27.80 -17.33
N THR A 268 -3.23 -26.77 -17.57
CA THR A 268 -1.78 -26.92 -17.72
C THR A 268 -0.97 -25.92 -16.87
N ASP A 269 -1.63 -25.01 -16.17
CA ASP A 269 -0.92 -24.12 -15.27
C ASP A 269 -0.43 -24.86 -14.01
N PRO A 270 0.63 -24.38 -13.35
CA PRO A 270 1.14 -25.02 -12.15
C PRO A 270 0.28 -24.78 -10.90
N ILE A 271 -0.76 -23.92 -11.00
CA ILE A 271 -1.65 -23.58 -9.88
C ILE A 271 -2.86 -24.52 -9.89
N THR A 272 -2.63 -25.76 -9.49
CA THR A 272 -3.63 -26.83 -9.58
C THR A 272 -4.87 -26.64 -8.71
N ASN A 273 -4.78 -25.78 -7.68
CA ASN A 273 -5.92 -25.35 -6.88
C ASN A 273 -5.91 -23.80 -6.79
N PRO A 274 -6.77 -23.12 -7.56
CA PRO A 274 -6.79 -21.66 -7.57
C PRO A 274 -7.24 -21.04 -6.25
N ASN A 275 -7.97 -21.79 -5.39
CA ASN A 275 -8.42 -21.33 -4.08
C ASN A 275 -7.37 -21.49 -2.98
N SER A 276 -6.36 -22.32 -3.19
CA SER A 276 -5.28 -22.56 -2.23
C SER A 276 -4.04 -23.04 -2.98
N PRO A 277 -3.29 -22.13 -3.61
CA PRO A 277 -2.06 -22.47 -4.32
C PRO A 277 -1.05 -23.18 -3.41
N VAL A 278 -0.33 -24.15 -3.97
CA VAL A 278 0.74 -24.84 -3.23
C VAL A 278 2.04 -24.08 -3.45
N GLY A 279 2.49 -23.34 -2.45
CA GLY A 279 3.63 -22.42 -2.55
C GLY A 279 4.94 -23.07 -3.04
N THR A 280 5.18 -24.36 -2.69
CA THR A 280 6.35 -25.10 -3.20
C THR A 280 6.26 -25.39 -4.70
N THR A 281 5.07 -25.67 -5.21
CA THR A 281 4.83 -25.88 -6.65
C THR A 281 4.96 -24.57 -7.40
N SER A 282 4.39 -23.48 -6.86
CA SER A 282 4.52 -22.15 -7.43
C SER A 282 5.97 -21.71 -7.53
N MET A 283 6.75 -21.88 -6.45
CA MET A 283 8.16 -21.56 -6.45
C MET A 283 8.94 -22.39 -7.47
N ALA A 284 8.67 -23.70 -7.57
CA ALA A 284 9.32 -24.57 -8.55
C ALA A 284 9.02 -24.13 -9.99
N ALA A 285 7.80 -23.65 -10.27
CA ALA A 285 7.44 -23.11 -11.57
C ALA A 285 8.16 -21.78 -11.88
N ILE A 286 8.30 -20.89 -10.90
CA ILE A 286 9.09 -19.66 -11.03
C ILE A 286 10.56 -20.02 -11.32
N ASP A 287 11.14 -20.94 -10.54
CA ASP A 287 12.53 -21.37 -10.69
C ASP A 287 12.80 -21.99 -12.06
N ALA A 288 11.88 -22.83 -12.55
CA ALA A 288 12.00 -23.46 -13.87
C ALA A 288 11.92 -22.45 -15.03
N ALA A 289 11.07 -21.43 -14.93
CA ALA A 289 10.86 -20.46 -15.99
C ALA A 289 11.85 -19.29 -15.98
N ILE A 290 12.21 -18.81 -14.80
CA ILE A 290 13.01 -17.58 -14.60
C ILE A 290 14.40 -17.90 -14.09
N GLY A 291 14.56 -18.94 -13.26
CA GLY A 291 15.78 -19.29 -12.55
C GLY A 291 15.84 -18.65 -11.17
N ASN A 292 16.18 -19.42 -10.15
CA ASN A 292 16.17 -19.01 -8.73
C ASN A 292 17.02 -17.75 -8.46
N GLY A 293 18.15 -17.56 -9.14
CA GLY A 293 19.02 -16.39 -8.96
C GLY A 293 18.46 -15.07 -9.55
N ASN A 294 17.36 -15.11 -10.28
CA ASN A 294 16.86 -13.97 -11.04
C ASN A 294 15.70 -13.21 -10.36
N TYR A 295 15.33 -13.60 -9.15
CA TYR A 295 14.35 -12.89 -8.33
C TYR A 295 14.74 -12.94 -6.84
N ASP A 296 14.21 -12.02 -6.06
CA ASP A 296 14.48 -11.84 -4.63
C ASP A 296 13.29 -12.24 -3.76
N ILE A 297 12.08 -12.11 -4.31
CA ILE A 297 10.82 -12.49 -3.74
C ILE A 297 9.91 -13.02 -4.86
N GLY A 298 9.20 -14.11 -4.63
CA GLY A 298 8.20 -14.65 -5.54
C GLY A 298 6.84 -14.70 -4.85
N HIS A 299 5.79 -14.37 -5.60
CA HIS A 299 4.42 -14.36 -5.09
C HIS A 299 3.43 -14.83 -6.15
N THR A 300 2.47 -15.66 -5.76
CA THR A 300 1.42 -16.16 -6.64
C THR A 300 0.16 -15.33 -6.47
N VAL A 301 -0.45 -14.95 -7.59
CA VAL A 301 -1.81 -14.40 -7.59
C VAL A 301 -2.75 -15.34 -8.32
N SER A 302 -3.91 -15.58 -7.73
CA SER A 302 -4.95 -16.43 -8.30
C SER A 302 -6.33 -15.80 -8.10
N LYS A 303 -7.33 -16.33 -8.78
CA LYS A 303 -8.73 -15.94 -8.60
C LYS A 303 -9.54 -17.12 -8.08
N GLY A 304 -10.18 -16.90 -6.91
CA GLY A 304 -10.96 -17.94 -6.22
C GLY A 304 -11.65 -17.36 -4.99
N SER A 305 -11.54 -18.05 -3.87
CA SER A 305 -11.93 -17.53 -2.55
C SER A 305 -10.90 -16.51 -2.05
N ASP A 306 -11.35 -15.54 -1.23
CA ASP A 306 -10.47 -14.51 -0.67
C ASP A 306 -9.63 -15.10 0.47
N ASN A 307 -8.34 -15.38 0.21
CA ASN A 307 -7.40 -15.89 1.20
C ASN A 307 -5.94 -15.67 0.78
N GLY A 308 -5.01 -15.92 1.69
CA GLY A 308 -3.58 -15.76 1.46
C GLY A 308 -2.72 -16.65 2.32
N ASN A 309 -1.46 -16.78 1.92
CA ASN A 309 -0.40 -17.42 2.71
C ASN A 309 0.96 -16.95 2.20
N ALA A 310 1.75 -16.39 3.07
CA ALA A 310 3.11 -15.97 2.71
C ALA A 310 4.07 -17.16 2.48
N GLY A 311 3.68 -18.37 2.89
CA GLY A 311 4.52 -19.57 2.81
C GLY A 311 5.71 -19.58 3.75
N CYS A 312 5.97 -18.45 4.40
CA CYS A 312 7.07 -18.25 5.35
C CYS A 312 7.06 -16.82 5.91
N ILE A 313 7.55 -16.63 7.11
CA ILE A 313 7.82 -15.29 7.65
C ILE A 313 9.31 -14.99 7.51
N GLY A 314 9.66 -13.85 6.87
CA GLY A 314 11.05 -13.48 6.64
C GLY A 314 11.76 -14.40 5.66
N CYS A 315 11.31 -14.44 4.42
CA CYS A 315 11.89 -15.30 3.39
C CYS A 315 12.40 -14.58 2.14
N VAL A 316 12.24 -13.30 2.04
CA VAL A 316 12.86 -12.51 0.97
C VAL A 316 14.39 -12.77 0.94
N CYS A 317 14.96 -12.94 -0.23
CA CYS A 317 16.36 -13.34 -0.46
C CYS A 317 16.71 -14.79 -0.03
N ASN A 318 15.79 -15.56 0.55
CA ASN A 318 16.04 -16.95 0.93
C ASN A 318 15.74 -17.89 -0.24
N ASN A 319 16.78 -18.41 -0.86
CA ASN A 319 16.70 -19.23 -2.07
C ASN A 319 15.91 -20.55 -1.91
N THR A 320 15.57 -20.96 -0.68
CA THR A 320 14.81 -22.21 -0.44
C THR A 320 13.31 -22.01 -0.30
N ASN A 321 12.84 -20.77 -0.05
CA ASN A 321 11.41 -20.51 0.21
C ASN A 321 10.88 -19.15 -0.24
N LYS A 322 11.71 -18.28 -0.82
CA LYS A 322 11.33 -16.90 -1.23
C LYS A 322 10.20 -16.80 -2.27
N GLY A 323 9.84 -17.88 -2.94
CA GLY A 323 8.80 -17.93 -3.97
C GLY A 323 7.52 -18.63 -3.55
N ARG A 324 7.29 -18.85 -2.25
CA ARG A 324 6.17 -19.65 -1.75
C ARG A 324 4.92 -18.86 -1.42
N GLY A 325 4.99 -17.52 -1.34
CA GLY A 325 3.85 -16.69 -1.02
C GLY A 325 2.77 -16.70 -2.10
N TRP A 326 1.52 -16.55 -1.68
CA TRP A 326 0.39 -16.42 -2.58
C TRP A 326 -0.77 -15.64 -1.97
N THR A 327 -1.56 -14.99 -2.85
CA THR A 327 -2.82 -14.33 -2.51
C THR A 327 -3.87 -14.69 -3.55
N VAL A 328 -5.07 -15.03 -3.10
CA VAL A 328 -6.22 -15.37 -3.92
C VAL A 328 -7.29 -14.30 -3.78
N TYR A 329 -7.87 -13.89 -4.89
CA TYR A 329 -8.89 -12.85 -4.96
C TYR A 329 -10.19 -13.38 -5.56
N SER A 330 -11.32 -13.08 -4.97
CA SER A 330 -12.62 -13.34 -5.59
C SER A 330 -12.87 -12.39 -6.76
N ASN A 331 -12.40 -11.15 -6.66
CA ASN A 331 -12.45 -10.16 -7.73
C ASN A 331 -11.16 -9.31 -7.82
N PRO A 332 -10.17 -9.75 -8.63
CA PRO A 332 -8.87 -9.07 -8.75
C PRO A 332 -8.91 -7.61 -9.24
N SER A 333 -10.04 -7.15 -9.79
CA SER A 333 -10.21 -5.75 -10.23
C SER A 333 -10.56 -4.78 -9.09
N LEU A 334 -10.85 -5.28 -7.88
CA LEU A 334 -11.16 -4.45 -6.71
C LEU A 334 -9.87 -4.14 -5.96
N LEU A 335 -9.10 -3.19 -6.46
CA LEU A 335 -7.76 -2.86 -5.96
C LEU A 335 -7.75 -2.25 -4.55
N GLU A 336 -8.83 -1.62 -4.12
CA GLU A 336 -8.91 -0.84 -2.88
C GLU A 336 -8.73 -1.67 -1.60
N PHE A 337 -9.20 -2.93 -1.60
CA PHE A 337 -9.06 -3.83 -0.46
C PHE A 337 -7.96 -4.85 -0.68
N TYR A 338 -8.05 -5.56 -1.80
CA TYR A 338 -7.20 -6.71 -2.07
C TYR A 338 -5.73 -6.38 -2.06
N VAL A 339 -5.37 -5.16 -2.49
CA VAL A 339 -3.95 -4.78 -2.47
C VAL A 339 -3.47 -4.47 -1.06
N ILE A 340 -4.27 -3.77 -0.25
CA ILE A 340 -3.81 -3.34 1.09
C ILE A 340 -4.08 -4.42 2.13
N ASP A 341 -5.32 -4.96 2.18
CA ASP A 341 -5.72 -5.90 3.23
C ASP A 341 -5.16 -7.31 3.00
N TYR A 342 -4.88 -7.71 1.72
CA TYR A 342 -4.46 -9.07 1.39
C TYR A 342 -3.03 -9.13 0.83
N LEU A 343 -2.78 -8.53 -0.35
CA LEU A 343 -1.46 -8.63 -0.98
C LEU A 343 -0.35 -7.99 -0.13
N ALA A 344 -0.58 -6.77 0.38
CA ALA A 344 0.40 -6.09 1.21
C ALA A 344 0.58 -6.80 2.56
N HIS A 345 -0.47 -7.43 3.09
CA HIS A 345 -0.41 -8.26 4.29
C HIS A 345 0.48 -9.49 4.08
N GLU A 346 0.21 -10.31 3.06
CA GLU A 346 1.01 -11.52 2.78
C GLU A 346 2.47 -11.20 2.41
N LEU A 347 2.69 -10.14 1.63
CA LEU A 347 4.04 -9.64 1.38
C LEU A 347 4.71 -9.17 2.67
N GLY A 348 3.97 -8.58 3.62
CA GLY A 348 4.45 -8.18 4.94
C GLY A 348 5.04 -9.36 5.71
N HIS A 349 4.37 -10.51 5.71
CA HIS A 349 4.91 -11.74 6.26
C HIS A 349 6.19 -12.19 5.54
N GLN A 350 6.22 -12.16 4.21
CA GLN A 350 7.43 -12.51 3.46
C GLN A 350 8.60 -11.58 3.81
N PHE A 351 8.35 -10.32 4.16
CA PHE A 351 9.33 -9.36 4.66
C PHE A 351 9.60 -9.46 6.17
N GLY A 352 8.97 -10.38 6.90
CA GLY A 352 9.30 -10.70 8.29
C GLY A 352 8.35 -10.20 9.36
N ALA A 353 7.21 -9.60 9.01
CA ALA A 353 6.19 -9.19 9.96
C ALA A 353 5.34 -10.38 10.42
N ASN A 354 5.03 -10.43 11.72
CA ASN A 354 3.98 -11.27 12.30
C ASN A 354 2.67 -10.47 12.42
N HIS A 355 1.58 -11.15 12.73
CA HIS A 355 0.31 -10.52 13.04
C HIS A 355 0.39 -9.65 14.29
N THR A 356 -0.34 -8.52 14.27
CA THR A 356 -0.34 -7.53 15.37
C THR A 356 -1.61 -7.54 16.21
N PHE A 357 -2.65 -8.25 15.76
CA PHE A 357 -3.93 -8.36 16.45
C PHE A 357 -3.82 -9.10 17.78
N SER A 358 -4.79 -8.83 18.67
CA SER A 358 -4.89 -9.52 19.96
C SER A 358 -6.17 -10.36 20.12
N PHE A 359 -6.94 -10.56 19.03
CA PHE A 359 -8.11 -11.42 19.11
C PHE A 359 -7.74 -12.89 19.35
N ASN A 360 -6.58 -13.30 18.88
CA ASN A 360 -5.94 -14.58 19.17
C ASN A 360 -4.57 -14.37 19.85
N ILE A 361 -3.95 -15.42 20.36
CA ILE A 361 -2.62 -15.38 20.99
C ILE A 361 -1.68 -16.26 20.20
N GLU A 362 -0.68 -15.64 19.60
CA GLU A 362 0.29 -16.34 18.75
C GLU A 362 1.67 -16.45 19.41
N GLY A 363 1.87 -15.78 20.54
CA GLY A 363 3.11 -15.90 21.31
C GLY A 363 4.31 -15.19 20.70
N THR A 364 4.09 -14.33 19.72
CA THR A 364 5.14 -13.66 18.93
C THR A 364 5.75 -12.45 19.62
N GLY A 365 5.08 -11.90 20.62
CA GLY A 365 5.50 -10.68 21.31
C GLY A 365 5.05 -9.39 20.62
N VAL A 366 4.29 -9.46 19.53
CA VAL A 366 3.83 -8.30 18.76
C VAL A 366 2.30 -8.19 18.63
N ASN A 367 1.53 -8.96 19.42
CA ASN A 367 0.07 -8.84 19.48
C ASN A 367 -0.33 -7.59 20.30
N VAL A 368 -0.09 -6.41 19.74
CA VAL A 368 -0.19 -5.10 20.41
C VAL A 368 -1.43 -4.30 20.03
N GLU A 369 -2.19 -4.75 19.05
CA GLU A 369 -3.43 -4.10 18.66
C GLU A 369 -4.64 -4.79 19.29
N PRO A 370 -5.58 -4.05 19.92
CA PRO A 370 -6.76 -4.65 20.55
C PRO A 370 -7.68 -5.28 19.49
N GLY A 371 -8.37 -6.37 19.87
CA GLY A 371 -9.30 -7.07 18.98
C GLY A 371 -8.65 -7.56 17.71
N SER A 372 -9.28 -7.29 16.58
CA SER A 372 -8.76 -7.61 15.22
C SER A 372 -7.50 -6.80 14.85
N GLY A 373 -7.17 -5.75 15.60
CA GLY A 373 -6.27 -4.73 15.09
C GLY A 373 -6.89 -3.93 13.93
N VAL A 374 -6.15 -2.96 13.41
CA VAL A 374 -6.58 -2.12 12.27
C VAL A 374 -5.45 -1.82 11.29
N THR A 375 -4.20 -2.11 11.63
CA THR A 375 -3.08 -1.92 10.70
C THR A 375 -3.01 -3.07 9.69
N ILE A 376 -2.13 -2.96 8.71
CA ILE A 376 -2.05 -3.93 7.59
C ILE A 376 -1.83 -5.37 8.08
N MET A 377 -1.04 -5.58 9.16
CA MET A 377 -0.83 -6.91 9.75
C MET A 377 -1.89 -7.30 10.79
N GLY A 378 -2.96 -6.50 10.94
CA GLY A 378 -4.17 -6.86 11.67
C GLY A 378 -5.15 -7.65 10.81
N TYR A 379 -6.32 -7.97 11.41
CA TYR A 379 -7.43 -8.73 10.79
C TYR A 379 -8.73 -7.92 10.79
N ALA A 380 -8.64 -6.61 10.50
CA ALA A 380 -9.81 -5.74 10.49
C ALA A 380 -10.89 -6.26 9.52
N GLY A 381 -12.09 -6.43 10.06
CA GLY A 381 -13.28 -6.86 9.32
C GLY A 381 -13.48 -8.36 9.19
N ILE A 382 -12.56 -9.21 9.68
CA ILE A 382 -12.63 -10.68 9.46
C ILE A 382 -12.64 -11.51 10.76
N THR A 383 -12.68 -10.87 11.93
CA THR A 383 -12.72 -11.59 13.22
C THR A 383 -14.12 -11.66 13.83
N GLY A 384 -15.11 -11.08 13.17
CA GLY A 384 -16.51 -11.04 13.58
C GLY A 384 -16.85 -9.89 14.51
N ALA A 385 -18.12 -9.52 14.56
CA ALA A 385 -18.64 -8.31 15.22
C ALA A 385 -18.25 -8.12 16.69
N THR A 386 -17.85 -9.19 17.38
CA THR A 386 -17.42 -9.11 18.78
C THR A 386 -15.97 -8.68 18.94
N THR A 387 -15.13 -8.84 17.93
CA THR A 387 -13.69 -8.60 17.96
C THR A 387 -13.19 -7.68 16.87
N ASP A 388 -13.99 -7.38 15.86
CA ASP A 388 -13.64 -6.43 14.82
C ASP A 388 -13.58 -5.00 15.36
N VAL A 389 -12.43 -4.36 15.09
CA VAL A 389 -12.16 -2.96 15.46
C VAL A 389 -12.64 -2.01 14.37
N ALA A 390 -12.54 -2.41 13.13
CA ALA A 390 -12.96 -1.66 11.95
C ALA A 390 -13.30 -2.63 10.81
N PRO A 391 -14.07 -2.21 9.79
CA PRO A 391 -14.41 -3.06 8.66
C PRO A 391 -13.21 -3.35 7.73
N HIS A 392 -12.17 -2.51 7.73
CA HIS A 392 -10.96 -2.63 6.91
C HIS A 392 -9.75 -2.09 7.65
N SER A 393 -8.56 -2.53 7.24
CA SER A 393 -7.30 -1.97 7.73
C SER A 393 -7.18 -0.50 7.33
N ILE A 394 -6.54 0.29 8.16
CA ILE A 394 -5.95 1.56 7.73
C ILE A 394 -4.66 1.25 6.94
N ALA A 395 -4.35 2.09 5.95
CA ALA A 395 -3.23 1.82 5.03
C ALA A 395 -1.86 2.19 5.64
N ILE A 396 -1.55 1.66 6.85
CA ILE A 396 -0.27 1.80 7.54
C ILE A 396 0.14 0.45 8.16
N PHE A 397 1.44 0.23 8.29
CA PHE A 397 1.97 -0.83 9.13
C PHE A 397 2.12 -0.35 10.58
N SER A 398 1.82 -1.22 11.56
CA SER A 398 2.08 -0.94 12.97
C SER A 398 3.56 -0.73 13.23
N VAL A 399 3.89 0.06 14.25
CA VAL A 399 5.27 0.26 14.70
C VAL A 399 5.99 -1.07 14.96
N LYS A 400 5.28 -2.12 15.40
CA LYS A 400 5.87 -3.46 15.60
C LYS A 400 6.15 -4.18 14.29
N SER A 401 5.33 -4.02 13.29
CA SER A 401 5.61 -4.52 11.94
C SER A 401 6.80 -3.78 11.31
N ILE A 402 6.85 -2.45 11.47
CA ILE A 402 7.98 -1.63 11.01
C ILE A 402 9.29 -2.09 11.66
N GLU A 403 9.28 -2.33 12.97
CA GLU A 403 10.44 -2.85 13.73
C GLU A 403 10.91 -4.21 13.18
N GLN A 404 10.00 -5.16 13.00
CA GLN A 404 10.32 -6.50 12.49
C GLN A 404 10.86 -6.49 11.06
N VAL A 405 10.18 -5.80 10.15
CA VAL A 405 10.60 -5.70 8.75
C VAL A 405 11.94 -4.98 8.63
N THR A 406 12.11 -3.84 9.31
CA THR A 406 13.36 -3.07 9.30
C THR A 406 14.53 -3.92 9.77
N ASN A 407 14.37 -4.66 10.87
CA ASN A 407 15.39 -5.57 11.36
C ASN A 407 15.69 -6.68 10.33
N TYR A 408 14.67 -7.25 9.70
CA TYR A 408 14.85 -8.30 8.70
C TYR A 408 15.61 -7.83 7.46
N ILE A 409 15.25 -6.67 6.91
CA ILE A 409 15.85 -6.12 5.68
C ILE A 409 17.21 -5.44 5.90
N ARG A 410 17.62 -5.23 7.14
CA ARG A 410 18.94 -4.63 7.48
C ARG A 410 19.92 -5.63 8.07
N ASN A 411 19.45 -6.46 8.98
CA ASN A 411 20.29 -7.27 9.86
C ASN A 411 20.17 -8.78 9.61
N SER A 412 19.34 -9.21 8.64
CA SER A 412 19.06 -10.62 8.36
C SER A 412 19.18 -10.94 6.86
N THR A 413 18.66 -12.09 6.47
CA THR A 413 18.69 -12.59 5.08
C THR A 413 18.12 -11.58 4.08
N GLY A 414 17.12 -10.79 4.47
CA GLY A 414 16.52 -9.77 3.63
C GLY A 414 17.49 -8.72 3.08
N ASN A 415 18.66 -8.55 3.71
CA ASN A 415 19.70 -7.64 3.22
C ASN A 415 20.65 -8.26 2.17
N SER A 416 20.58 -9.57 1.94
CA SER A 416 21.62 -10.28 1.17
C SER A 416 21.50 -10.15 -0.36
N CYS A 417 20.33 -9.77 -0.88
CA CYS A 417 20.06 -9.71 -2.32
C CYS A 417 19.57 -8.34 -2.81
N VAL A 418 19.42 -7.37 -1.92
CA VAL A 418 18.81 -6.07 -2.19
C VAL A 418 19.74 -5.13 -2.98
N VAL A 419 19.12 -4.28 -3.81
CA VAL A 419 19.79 -3.11 -4.40
C VAL A 419 19.34 -1.87 -3.63
N SER A 420 20.27 -1.21 -2.95
CA SER A 420 19.97 -0.01 -2.15
C SER A 420 20.41 1.26 -2.87
N THR A 421 19.54 2.28 -2.87
CA THR A 421 19.81 3.60 -3.43
C THR A 421 19.54 4.68 -2.40
N ALA A 422 20.39 5.72 -2.34
CA ALA A 422 20.19 6.82 -1.42
C ALA A 422 18.94 7.64 -1.78
N THR A 423 18.04 7.83 -0.82
CA THR A 423 16.85 8.69 -0.99
C THR A 423 17.23 10.16 -0.98
N GLY A 424 18.35 10.51 -0.32
CA GLY A 424 18.74 11.89 -0.03
C GLY A 424 17.80 12.61 0.94
N ASN A 425 16.95 11.84 1.62
CA ASN A 425 16.19 12.28 2.77
C ASN A 425 16.98 11.96 4.05
N THR A 426 16.81 12.79 5.06
CA THR A 426 17.33 12.55 6.41
C THR A 426 16.14 12.19 7.29
N ALA A 427 16.26 11.13 8.05
CA ALA A 427 15.21 10.72 8.97
C ALA A 427 14.89 11.83 10.00
N PRO A 428 13.62 12.06 10.33
CA PRO A 428 13.27 12.99 11.39
C PRO A 428 13.80 12.49 12.74
N THR A 429 14.10 13.42 13.63
CA THR A 429 14.45 13.11 15.02
C THR A 429 13.20 13.25 15.87
N ALA A 430 12.76 12.14 16.49
CA ALA A 430 11.58 12.09 17.33
C ALA A 430 11.93 11.97 18.81
N ASN A 431 11.12 12.60 19.69
CA ASN A 431 11.26 12.52 21.14
C ASN A 431 9.88 12.38 21.78
N ALA A 432 9.66 11.26 22.46
CA ALA A 432 8.40 10.93 23.15
C ALA A 432 8.19 11.71 24.46
N GLY A 433 9.21 12.43 24.96
CA GLY A 433 9.16 13.07 26.27
C GLY A 433 9.50 12.12 27.41
N THR A 434 9.11 12.50 28.62
CA THR A 434 9.40 11.77 29.85
C THR A 434 8.20 10.96 30.34
N ASP A 435 8.46 9.83 31.00
CA ASP A 435 7.45 9.03 31.67
C ASP A 435 6.76 9.80 32.79
N PHE A 436 5.49 9.49 33.03
CA PHE A 436 4.71 10.10 34.11
C PHE A 436 3.72 9.12 34.71
N THR A 437 3.28 9.43 35.93
CA THR A 437 2.30 8.63 36.69
C THR A 437 1.04 9.45 36.92
N ILE A 438 -0.12 8.83 36.68
CA ILE A 438 -1.44 9.43 36.84
C ILE A 438 -2.34 8.50 37.66
N PRO A 439 -3.41 8.99 38.29
CA PRO A 439 -4.42 8.13 38.88
C PRO A 439 -5.09 7.25 37.84
N PHE A 440 -5.51 6.04 38.20
CA PHE A 440 -6.30 5.18 37.32
C PHE A 440 -7.62 5.84 36.88
N SER A 441 -8.20 5.38 35.77
CA SER A 441 -9.41 5.94 35.16
C SER A 441 -9.33 7.43 34.78
N THR A 442 -8.12 7.98 34.69
CA THR A 442 -7.90 9.38 34.32
C THR A 442 -7.56 9.48 32.85
N PRO A 443 -8.31 10.23 32.02
CA PRO A 443 -7.90 10.58 30.68
C PRO A 443 -6.56 11.31 30.67
N PHE A 444 -5.72 11.03 29.67
CA PHE A 444 -4.39 11.62 29.61
C PHE A 444 -4.02 12.01 28.19
N ARG A 445 -2.96 12.77 28.06
CA ARG A 445 -2.45 13.24 26.78
C ARG A 445 -0.96 12.95 26.68
N LEU A 446 -0.59 12.28 25.59
CA LEU A 446 0.80 12.11 25.18
C LEU A 446 1.19 13.29 24.27
N THR A 447 2.39 13.81 24.47
CA THR A 447 2.91 14.94 23.68
C THR A 447 4.37 14.65 23.33
N GLY A 448 4.63 14.40 22.06
CA GLY A 448 5.98 14.24 21.52
C GLY A 448 6.49 15.54 20.89
N THR A 449 7.72 15.50 20.43
CA THR A 449 8.32 16.52 19.57
C THR A 449 9.12 15.84 18.48
N ALA A 450 9.16 16.44 17.28
CA ALA A 450 10.04 15.97 16.23
C ALA A 450 10.59 17.15 15.41
N THR A 451 11.75 16.95 14.81
CA THR A 451 12.40 17.88 13.88
C THR A 451 12.91 17.14 12.67
N ASP A 452 12.90 17.79 11.51
CA ASP A 452 13.42 17.26 10.26
C ASP A 452 14.50 18.20 9.70
N ALA A 453 15.60 17.63 9.23
CA ALA A 453 16.69 18.40 8.61
C ALA A 453 16.33 18.84 7.17
N ASN A 454 15.32 18.26 6.56
CA ASN A 454 14.84 18.60 5.22
C ASN A 454 13.67 19.60 5.34
N PRO A 455 13.88 20.91 5.13
CA PRO A 455 12.92 21.96 5.51
C PRO A 455 11.63 21.96 4.69
N THR A 456 11.56 21.20 3.60
CA THR A 456 10.36 21.08 2.75
C THR A 456 9.48 19.89 3.12
N ASN A 457 9.94 19.04 4.05
CA ASN A 457 9.16 17.88 4.50
C ASN A 457 8.03 18.33 5.43
N VAL A 458 6.90 17.66 5.32
CA VAL A 458 5.76 17.85 6.23
C VAL A 458 5.70 16.62 7.13
N LEU A 459 5.89 16.85 8.44
CA LEU A 459 5.84 15.78 9.42
C LEU A 459 4.39 15.42 9.76
N SER A 460 4.14 14.14 9.90
CA SER A 460 2.97 13.56 10.56
C SER A 460 3.40 12.76 11.77
N TYR A 461 2.47 12.44 12.67
CA TYR A 461 2.80 11.88 13.95
C TYR A 461 1.84 10.78 14.35
N ASN A 462 2.35 9.71 14.96
CA ASN A 462 1.51 8.69 15.56
C ASN A 462 2.01 8.32 16.97
N TRP A 463 1.09 7.85 17.79
CA TRP A 463 1.33 7.25 19.09
C TRP A 463 0.68 5.88 19.10
N GLU A 464 1.45 4.83 19.21
CA GLU A 464 0.96 3.46 19.30
C GLU A 464 1.28 2.85 20.65
N GLN A 465 0.31 2.15 21.22
CA GLN A 465 0.55 1.32 22.39
C GLN A 465 1.28 0.04 21.97
N ILE A 466 2.31 -0.36 22.72
CA ILE A 466 3.16 -1.52 22.41
C ILE A 466 3.06 -2.64 23.47
N ASP A 467 2.08 -2.60 24.32
CA ASP A 467 1.83 -3.64 25.31
C ASP A 467 1.22 -4.89 24.65
N ASN A 468 1.98 -5.99 24.69
CA ASN A 468 1.63 -7.22 24.01
C ASN A 468 0.62 -8.06 24.81
N ARG A 469 -0.35 -8.68 24.10
CA ARG A 469 -1.20 -9.73 24.66
C ARG A 469 -0.47 -11.06 24.72
N ALA A 470 0.12 -11.38 25.86
CA ALA A 470 0.95 -12.58 26.03
C ALA A 470 0.17 -13.81 26.56
N SER A 471 -1.07 -13.64 27.04
CA SER A 471 -1.84 -14.74 27.63
C SER A 471 -3.36 -14.49 27.61
N THR A 472 -4.14 -15.54 27.83
CA THR A 472 -5.62 -15.49 27.94
C THR A 472 -6.11 -14.64 29.14
N ALA A 473 -5.24 -14.32 30.11
CA ALA A 473 -5.58 -13.40 31.20
C ALA A 473 -5.81 -11.96 30.70
N VAL A 474 -5.26 -11.62 29.52
CA VAL A 474 -5.54 -10.34 28.84
C VAL A 474 -6.78 -10.54 27.96
N PRO A 475 -7.86 -9.79 28.18
CA PRO A 475 -9.06 -9.91 27.35
C PRO A 475 -8.80 -9.40 25.93
N THR A 476 -9.47 -10.00 24.95
CA THR A 476 -9.42 -9.59 23.53
C THR A 476 -9.96 -8.16 23.35
N VAL A 477 -11.07 -7.85 24.02
CA VAL A 477 -11.61 -6.51 24.10
C VAL A 477 -11.03 -5.85 25.34
N PRO A 478 -10.44 -4.67 25.26
CA PRO A 478 -9.86 -3.97 26.41
C PRO A 478 -10.80 -3.88 27.60
N SER A 479 -10.28 -4.08 28.81
CA SER A 479 -11.06 -4.08 30.03
C SER A 479 -10.42 -3.20 31.10
N ALA A 480 -11.20 -2.30 31.68
CA ALA A 480 -10.77 -1.42 32.75
C ALA A 480 -10.32 -2.20 34.03
N THR A 481 -10.85 -3.39 34.27
CA THR A 481 -10.57 -4.20 35.47
C THR A 481 -9.45 -5.22 35.28
N SER A 482 -8.91 -5.38 34.06
CA SER A 482 -7.83 -6.32 33.82
C SER A 482 -6.52 -5.79 34.40
N THR A 483 -5.87 -6.60 35.25
CA THR A 483 -4.53 -6.35 35.79
C THR A 483 -3.41 -6.83 34.88
N ALA A 484 -3.74 -7.68 33.89
CA ALA A 484 -2.75 -8.23 32.95
C ALA A 484 -2.32 -7.17 31.91
N THR A 485 -1.05 -7.18 31.56
CA THR A 485 -0.49 -6.29 30.53
C THR A 485 -0.99 -6.68 29.14
N GLY A 486 -1.47 -5.69 28.39
CA GLY A 486 -1.97 -5.86 27.01
C GLY A 486 -2.52 -4.57 26.44
N PRO A 487 -2.95 -4.58 25.18
CA PRO A 487 -3.42 -3.38 24.49
C PRO A 487 -4.74 -2.87 25.07
N HIS A 488 -4.81 -1.56 25.27
CA HIS A 488 -5.98 -0.82 25.72
C HIS A 488 -6.49 0.19 24.69
N PHE A 489 -5.63 0.60 23.75
CA PHE A 489 -5.90 1.70 22.83
C PHE A 489 -5.56 1.29 21.41
N ARG A 490 -6.54 1.43 20.51
CA ARG A 490 -6.36 1.13 19.07
C ARG A 490 -5.44 2.14 18.39
N THR A 491 -4.85 1.74 17.27
CA THR A 491 -4.12 2.64 16.37
C THR A 491 -5.10 3.45 15.52
N PHE A 492 -4.71 4.66 15.13
CA PHE A 492 -5.39 5.55 14.19
C PHE A 492 -4.42 5.93 13.07
N LEU A 493 -4.94 6.57 12.02
CA LEU A 493 -4.11 7.30 11.07
C LEU A 493 -3.29 8.38 11.78
N ASP A 494 -2.21 8.81 11.17
CA ASP A 494 -1.33 9.82 11.73
C ASP A 494 -2.06 11.14 12.00
N TYR A 495 -1.51 11.91 12.90
CA TYR A 495 -2.00 13.24 13.26
C TYR A 495 -1.09 14.32 12.67
N SER A 496 -1.65 15.49 12.38
CA SER A 496 -0.89 16.69 11.99
C SER A 496 -0.18 17.36 13.18
N THR A 497 -0.43 16.89 14.42
CA THR A 497 0.19 17.38 15.65
C THR A 497 0.78 16.22 16.43
N PRO A 498 1.91 16.43 17.15
CA PRO A 498 2.57 15.37 17.91
C PRO A 498 1.85 15.01 19.23
N VAL A 499 0.52 15.17 19.26
CA VAL A 499 -0.32 15.04 20.45
C VAL A 499 -1.40 14.01 20.23
N ARG A 500 -1.52 13.05 21.16
CA ARG A 500 -2.66 12.12 21.23
C ARG A 500 -3.32 12.18 22.60
N THR A 501 -4.64 12.37 22.61
CA THR A 501 -5.48 12.27 23.81
C THR A 501 -6.06 10.86 23.90
N LEU A 502 -6.01 10.26 25.09
CA LEU A 502 -6.44 8.88 25.35
C LEU A 502 -7.47 8.85 26.50
N PRO A 503 -8.68 8.29 26.27
CA PRO A 503 -9.20 7.93 24.96
C PRO A 503 -9.35 9.16 24.07
N SER A 504 -9.70 8.95 22.79
CA SER A 504 -9.88 10.03 21.81
C SER A 504 -10.75 11.15 22.36
N LEU A 505 -10.36 12.40 22.09
CA LEU A 505 -10.97 13.59 22.69
C LEU A 505 -12.50 13.64 22.53
N GLN A 506 -13.05 13.14 21.42
CA GLN A 506 -14.50 13.08 21.20
C GLN A 506 -15.23 12.26 22.25
N TYR A 507 -14.64 11.16 22.74
CA TYR A 507 -15.26 10.32 23.77
C TYR A 507 -15.26 11.02 25.13
N ILE A 508 -14.20 11.77 25.44
CA ILE A 508 -14.11 12.58 26.64
C ILE A 508 -15.16 13.68 26.62
N LEU A 509 -15.30 14.41 25.50
CA LEU A 509 -16.26 15.51 25.34
C LEU A 509 -17.70 15.02 25.35
N ASN A 510 -17.98 13.83 24.86
CA ASN A 510 -19.30 13.22 24.89
C ASN A 510 -19.65 12.58 26.25
N GLY A 511 -18.72 12.63 27.23
CA GLY A 511 -18.93 12.06 28.54
C GLY A 511 -18.90 10.54 28.63
N THR A 512 -18.45 9.87 27.57
CA THR A 512 -18.32 8.40 27.51
C THR A 512 -17.00 7.90 28.08
N ASN A 513 -15.95 8.72 27.99
CA ASN A 513 -14.57 8.48 28.45
C ASN A 513 -13.94 7.17 27.93
N ASN A 514 -14.65 6.39 27.14
CA ASN A 514 -14.14 5.18 26.50
C ASN A 514 -14.95 4.85 25.26
N ASP A 515 -14.26 4.29 24.32
CA ASP A 515 -14.78 3.45 23.26
C ASP A 515 -14.45 2.01 23.62
N ARG A 516 -15.07 1.06 22.99
CA ARG A 516 -14.78 -0.37 23.14
C ARG A 516 -13.29 -0.70 22.94
N TRP A 517 -12.61 0.08 22.10
CA TRP A 517 -11.22 -0.12 21.69
C TRP A 517 -10.26 0.94 22.24
N GLU A 518 -10.74 1.80 23.15
CA GLU A 518 -9.97 2.80 23.88
C GLU A 518 -10.45 2.87 25.33
N VAL A 519 -9.96 1.95 26.18
CA VAL A 519 -10.46 1.76 27.54
C VAL A 519 -9.41 2.16 28.57
N LEU A 520 -9.70 3.17 29.38
CA LEU A 520 -8.85 3.57 30.51
C LEU A 520 -8.75 2.44 31.56
N PRO A 521 -7.53 2.07 31.98
CA PRO A 521 -7.39 1.15 33.09
C PRO A 521 -8.00 1.70 34.38
N GLY A 522 -8.84 0.90 35.04
CA GLY A 522 -9.39 1.16 36.40
C GLY A 522 -8.54 0.56 37.50
N VAL A 523 -7.39 0.01 37.19
CA VAL A 523 -6.43 -0.65 38.06
C VAL A 523 -5.02 -0.14 37.79
N ALA A 524 -4.13 -0.26 38.79
CA ALA A 524 -2.74 0.12 38.64
C ALA A 524 -2.04 -0.78 37.62
N LYS A 525 -1.44 -0.20 36.59
CA LYS A 525 -0.61 -0.87 35.59
C LYS A 525 0.28 0.10 34.84
N ASN A 526 1.32 -0.43 34.20
CA ASN A 526 2.12 0.33 33.25
C ASN A 526 1.48 0.25 31.85
N LEU A 527 1.58 1.34 31.10
CA LEU A 527 1.20 1.44 29.69
C LEU A 527 2.42 1.95 28.92
N ASN A 528 2.80 1.23 27.89
CA ASN A 528 3.98 1.54 27.08
C ASN A 528 3.54 2.03 25.71
N PHE A 529 4.06 3.17 25.30
CA PHE A 529 3.76 3.79 24.02
C PHE A 529 5.02 4.08 23.24
N ARG A 530 4.89 4.10 21.92
CA ARG A 530 5.92 4.57 21.02
C ARG A 530 5.41 5.77 20.23
N PHE A 531 6.26 6.79 20.11
CA PHE A 531 6.03 7.97 19.29
C PHE A 531 6.72 7.82 17.94
N ILE A 532 6.00 8.07 16.87
CA ILE A 532 6.45 7.96 15.48
C ILE A 532 6.31 9.33 14.83
N ALA A 533 7.29 9.71 14.04
CA ALA A 533 7.26 10.93 13.22
C ALA A 533 7.83 10.64 11.82
#